data_b8d6f306c0ea696c17313fb5fb4f97ce
#
_entry.id   b8d6f306c0ea696c17313fb5fb4f97ce
#
_cell.length_a   1.000
_cell.length_b   1.000
_cell.length_c   1.000
_cell.angle_alpha   90.00
_cell.angle_beta   90.00
_cell.angle_gamma   90.00
#
_symmetry.space_group_name_H-M   'P 1'
#
loop_
_entity.id
_entity.type
_entity.pdbx_description
1 polymer ?
#
loop_
_entity_poly.entity_id
_entity_poly.type
_entity_poly.pdbx_seq_one_letter_code
_entity_poly.pdbx_strand_id
1 'polypeptide(L)'
;MQVQPTLPFVFEEEWRAVIGYEGFYEVSNLGRVRRIKFYKHPLGIMKLRVGTTGYYRIGLQQPGEKQRQHSVHAMLLAAFVGPRPKGYIANHIDGNKLHCSLTNLEWV
;
A
#
# COMPACT_ATOMS: atom_id res chain seq x y z
N MET A 1 -0.23 -21.62 28.89
CA MET A 1 -0.44 -21.29 28.39
C MET A 1 -0.71 -20.71 27.43
N GLN A 2 -0.96 -20.48 26.90
CA GLN A 2 -1.15 -20.12 26.13
C GLN A 2 -1.35 -19.61 25.24
N VAL A 3 -1.49 -19.52 24.85
CA VAL A 3 -1.67 -19.04 24.12
C VAL A 3 -2.05 -18.44 23.22
N GLN A 4 -2.25 -18.06 22.86
CA GLN A 4 -2.60 -17.54 21.96
C GLN A 4 -2.40 -16.97 21.14
N PRO A 5 -2.61 -17.07 21.45
CA PRO A 5 -2.10 -16.38 20.52
C PRO A 5 -1.99 -16.16 19.20
N THR A 6 -1.97 -16.57 18.61
CA THR A 6 -2.01 -16.52 17.20
C THR A 6 -2.68 -15.31 16.62
N LEU A 7 -3.68 -14.85 17.30
CA LEU A 7 -4.53 -13.82 16.74
C LEU A 7 -3.83 -12.50 16.47
N PRO A 8 -3.11 -12.00 17.40
CA PRO A 8 -2.62 -10.64 17.27
C PRO A 8 -1.70 -10.42 16.09
N PHE A 9 -0.77 -11.30 15.90
CA PHE A 9 0.28 -11.03 14.93
C PHE A 9 -0.24 -11.00 13.51
N VAL A 10 -1.35 -11.65 13.25
CA VAL A 10 -1.86 -11.75 11.89
C VAL A 10 -2.47 -10.44 11.44
N PHE A 11 -3.01 -9.68 12.36
CA PHE A 11 -3.78 -8.50 12.01
C PHE A 11 -3.18 -7.21 12.49
N GLU A 12 -1.98 -7.26 13.01
CA GLU A 12 -1.31 -6.04 13.46
C GLU A 12 -0.92 -5.21 12.25
N GLU A 13 -1.34 -3.95 12.25
CA GLU A 13 -1.05 -3.07 11.15
C GLU A 13 0.32 -2.42 11.30
N GLU A 14 1.14 -2.54 10.27
CA GLU A 14 2.44 -1.91 10.19
C GLU A 14 2.46 -0.92 9.05
N TRP A 15 3.19 0.16 9.22
CA TRP A 15 3.28 1.22 8.22
C TRP A 15 4.71 1.37 7.75
N ARG A 16 4.88 1.55 6.45
CA ARG A 16 6.18 1.82 5.85
C ARG A 16 6.07 2.96 4.86
N ALA A 17 7.19 3.66 4.65
CA ALA A 17 7.22 4.75 3.69
C ALA A 17 6.85 4.26 2.30
N VAL A 18 6.06 5.05 1.58
CA VAL A 18 5.83 4.81 0.17
C VAL A 18 7.12 5.16 -0.57
N ILE A 19 7.66 4.21 -1.31
CA ILE A 19 8.92 4.41 -2.04
C ILE A 19 8.76 5.54 -3.04
N GLY A 20 9.67 6.51 -2.99
CA GLY A 20 9.61 7.70 -3.83
C GLY A 20 8.89 8.87 -3.18
N TYR A 21 8.20 8.63 -2.05
CA TYR A 21 7.45 9.66 -1.31
C TYR A 21 7.77 9.61 0.18
N GLU A 22 8.99 9.21 0.51
CA GLU A 22 9.42 9.10 1.89
C GLU A 22 9.23 10.43 2.62
N GLY A 23 8.66 10.35 3.81
CA GLY A 23 8.39 11.55 4.61
C GLY A 23 7.04 12.19 4.32
N PHE A 24 6.34 11.79 3.27
CA PHE A 24 5.03 12.35 2.91
C PHE A 24 3.89 11.36 3.03
N TYR A 25 4.11 10.11 2.67
CA TYR A 25 3.06 9.08 2.69
C TYR A 25 3.61 7.77 3.19
N GLU A 26 2.71 7.00 3.82
CA GLU A 26 3.01 5.63 4.24
C GLU A 26 1.91 4.69 3.77
N VAL A 27 2.28 3.43 3.56
CA VAL A 27 1.35 2.37 3.17
C VAL A 27 1.42 1.27 4.23
N SER A 28 0.28 0.66 4.55
CA SER A 28 0.24 -0.39 5.55
C SER A 28 0.19 -1.78 4.91
N ASN A 29 0.57 -2.78 5.72
CA ASN A 29 0.46 -4.17 5.31
C ASN A 29 -0.98 -4.61 5.10
N LEU A 30 -1.94 -3.81 5.52
CA LEU A 30 -3.37 -4.07 5.33
C LEU A 30 -3.95 -3.29 4.15
N GLY A 31 -3.11 -2.62 3.36
CA GLY A 31 -3.55 -1.95 2.15
C GLY A 31 -4.08 -0.55 2.33
N ARG A 32 -3.84 0.07 3.46
CA ARG A 32 -4.24 1.47 3.68
C ARG A 32 -3.08 2.39 3.37
N VAL A 33 -3.40 3.63 2.97
CA VAL A 33 -2.40 4.66 2.68
C VAL A 33 -2.73 5.87 3.52
N ARG A 34 -1.71 6.51 4.10
CA ARG A 34 -1.92 7.71 4.89
C ARG A 34 -0.92 8.80 4.54
N ARG A 35 -1.36 10.05 4.70
CA ARG A 35 -0.51 11.22 4.57
C ARG A 35 0.07 11.55 5.94
N ILE A 36 1.39 11.67 6.01
CA ILE A 36 2.07 11.95 7.28
C ILE A 36 2.69 13.34 7.31
N LYS A 37 2.68 14.07 6.20
CA LYS A 37 3.16 15.44 6.15
C LYS A 37 2.15 16.30 5.39
N PHE A 38 1.79 17.43 5.97
CA PHE A 38 0.81 18.33 5.35
C PHE A 38 1.38 18.89 4.04
N TYR A 39 0.61 18.77 2.98
CA TYR A 39 0.85 19.46 1.73
C TYR A 39 -0.47 19.53 0.98
N LYS A 40 -1.12 20.70 1.04
CA LYS A 40 -2.40 21.00 0.41
C LYS A 40 -3.59 20.27 1.02
N HIS A 41 -3.38 19.11 1.66
CA HIS A 41 -4.44 18.30 2.23
C HIS A 41 -4.07 17.86 3.64
N PRO A 42 -5.07 17.56 4.48
CA PRO A 42 -4.80 17.19 5.87
C PRO A 42 -4.15 15.82 6.00
N LEU A 43 -3.54 15.61 7.18
CA LEU A 43 -2.92 14.33 7.53
C LEU A 43 -3.99 13.26 7.72
N GLY A 44 -3.55 12.00 7.65
CA GLY A 44 -4.40 10.87 8.00
C GLY A 44 -4.63 9.90 6.86
N ILE A 45 -5.52 8.95 7.13
CA ILE A 45 -5.86 7.88 6.19
C ILE A 45 -6.52 8.50 4.96
N MET A 46 -6.06 8.06 3.79
CA MET A 46 -6.55 8.58 2.53
C MET A 46 -7.57 7.63 1.94
N LYS A 47 -8.53 8.22 1.21
CA LYS A 47 -9.55 7.42 0.53
C LYS A 47 -8.97 6.83 -0.74
N LEU A 48 -9.09 5.52 -0.90
CA LEU A 48 -8.71 4.84 -2.12
C LEU A 48 -9.86 4.87 -3.11
N ARG A 49 -9.55 4.72 -4.38
CA ARG A 49 -10.59 4.60 -5.40
C ARG A 49 -10.30 3.39 -6.27
N VAL A 50 -11.34 2.82 -6.86
CA VAL A 50 -11.20 1.69 -7.76
C VAL A 50 -10.99 2.24 -9.17
N GLY A 51 -9.88 1.87 -9.79
CA GLY A 51 -9.56 2.29 -11.15
C GLY A 51 -10.36 1.52 -12.20
N THR A 52 -10.17 1.90 -13.45
CA THR A 52 -10.92 1.31 -14.56
C THR A 52 -10.65 -0.18 -14.74
N THR A 53 -9.52 -0.67 -14.27
CA THR A 53 -9.17 -2.08 -14.37
C THR A 53 -9.56 -2.89 -13.13
N GLY A 54 -10.21 -2.25 -12.14
CA GLY A 54 -10.72 -2.94 -10.97
C GLY A 54 -9.78 -3.00 -9.78
N TYR A 55 -8.61 -2.36 -9.84
CA TYR A 55 -7.65 -2.32 -8.74
C TYR A 55 -7.76 -1.00 -7.98
N TYR A 56 -7.39 -1.02 -6.70
CA TYR A 56 -7.31 0.22 -5.93
C TYR A 56 -6.20 1.11 -6.44
N ARG A 57 -6.54 2.39 -6.60
CA ARG A 57 -5.62 3.42 -7.06
C ARG A 57 -5.67 4.60 -6.11
N ILE A 58 -4.58 5.35 -6.08
CA ILE A 58 -4.49 6.56 -5.27
C ILE A 58 -3.59 7.57 -5.96
N GLY A 59 -3.96 8.87 -5.86
CA GLY A 59 -3.13 9.96 -6.35
C GLY A 59 -2.24 10.47 -5.25
N LEU A 60 -0.95 10.56 -5.51
CA LEU A 60 0.03 11.10 -4.58
C LEU A 60 0.74 12.30 -5.20
N GLN A 61 1.09 13.25 -4.35
CA GLN A 61 1.78 14.46 -4.79
C GLN A 61 2.70 14.96 -3.69
N GLN A 62 3.87 15.42 -4.08
CA GLN A 62 4.79 16.09 -3.16
C GLN A 62 5.17 17.44 -3.76
N PRO A 63 5.72 18.37 -2.93
CA PRO A 63 6.02 19.72 -3.41
C PRO A 63 6.89 19.73 -4.66
N GLY A 64 6.52 20.57 -5.60
CA GLY A 64 7.27 20.73 -6.84
C GLY A 64 6.96 19.71 -7.91
N GLU A 65 6.06 18.76 -7.65
CA GLU A 65 5.73 17.72 -8.61
C GLU A 65 4.25 17.66 -8.88
N LYS A 66 3.89 17.07 -10.02
CA LYS A 66 2.50 16.83 -10.37
C LYS A 66 1.98 15.64 -9.60
N GLN A 67 0.66 15.60 -9.39
CA GLN A 67 0.02 14.42 -8.83
C GLN A 67 0.15 13.25 -9.80
N ARG A 68 0.49 12.09 -9.27
CA ARG A 68 0.61 10.87 -10.06
C ARG A 68 -0.26 9.79 -9.45
N GLN A 69 -0.85 8.97 -10.32
CA GLN A 69 -1.70 7.86 -9.89
C GLN A 69 -0.86 6.60 -9.71
N HIS A 70 -1.16 5.88 -8.64
CA HIS A 70 -0.40 4.66 -8.30
C HIS A 70 -1.36 3.52 -7.98
N SER A 71 -0.91 2.29 -8.26
CA SER A 71 -1.62 1.09 -7.85
C SER A 71 -1.23 0.78 -6.41
N VAL A 72 -2.22 0.61 -5.54
CA VAL A 72 -1.96 0.39 -4.12
C VAL A 72 -1.24 -0.94 -3.90
N HIS A 73 -1.63 -1.99 -4.60
CA HIS A 73 -1.00 -3.31 -4.43
C HIS A 73 0.48 -3.30 -4.84
N ALA A 74 0.84 -2.61 -5.91
CA ALA A 74 2.24 -2.51 -6.31
C ALA A 74 3.05 -1.68 -5.33
N MET A 75 2.46 -0.61 -4.82
CA MET A 75 3.08 0.26 -3.84
C MET A 75 3.35 -0.48 -2.52
N LEU A 76 2.40 -1.31 -2.10
CA LEU A 76 2.53 -2.10 -0.89
C LEU A 76 3.67 -3.12 -1.03
N LEU A 77 3.72 -3.83 -2.15
CA LEU A 77 4.79 -4.80 -2.39
C LEU A 77 6.16 -4.12 -2.43
N ALA A 78 6.25 -2.96 -3.07
CA ALA A 78 7.53 -2.25 -3.12
C ALA A 78 8.02 -1.87 -1.73
N ALA A 79 7.11 -1.47 -0.85
CA ALA A 79 7.47 -1.01 0.50
C ALA A 79 7.80 -2.17 1.44
N PHE A 80 7.13 -3.30 1.31
CA PHE A 80 7.25 -4.39 2.28
C PHE A 80 8.10 -5.57 1.81
N VAL A 81 8.14 -5.83 0.51
CA VAL A 81 8.89 -6.95 -0.04
C VAL A 81 10.17 -6.47 -0.73
N GLY A 82 10.05 -5.41 -1.51
CA GLY A 82 11.18 -4.86 -2.24
C GLY A 82 10.80 -4.48 -3.65
N PRO A 83 11.74 -3.91 -4.42
CA PRO A 83 11.44 -3.44 -5.76
C PRO A 83 10.99 -4.60 -6.65
N ARG A 84 10.17 -4.25 -7.64
CA ARG A 84 9.66 -5.24 -8.59
C ARG A 84 10.81 -5.84 -9.39
N PRO A 85 10.97 -7.17 -9.34
CA PRO A 85 11.99 -7.80 -10.19
C PRO A 85 11.60 -7.62 -11.66
N LYS A 86 12.60 -7.60 -12.52
CA LYS A 86 12.38 -7.40 -13.95
C LYS A 86 11.50 -8.52 -14.48
N GLY A 87 10.43 -8.12 -15.18
CA GLY A 87 9.50 -9.07 -15.78
C GLY A 87 8.39 -9.56 -14.85
N TYR A 88 8.42 -9.14 -13.59
CA TYR A 88 7.40 -9.55 -12.62
C TYR A 88 6.27 -8.55 -12.56
N ILE A 89 5.10 -9.02 -12.15
CA ILE A 89 3.94 -8.17 -11.91
C ILE A 89 3.38 -8.44 -10.52
N ALA A 90 2.60 -7.50 -10.00
CA ALA A 90 1.94 -7.67 -8.72
C ALA A 90 0.72 -8.57 -8.91
N ASN A 91 0.55 -9.55 -8.04
CA ASN A 91 -0.52 -10.53 -8.12
C ASN A 91 -1.28 -10.63 -6.81
N HIS A 92 -2.62 -10.67 -6.91
CA HIS A 92 -3.50 -10.95 -5.77
C HIS A 92 -3.69 -12.47 -5.74
N ILE A 93 -3.14 -13.10 -4.69
CA ILE A 93 -3.06 -14.57 -4.63
C ILE A 93 -4.44 -15.22 -4.72
N ASP A 94 -5.45 -14.63 -4.07
CA ASP A 94 -6.82 -15.15 -4.11
C ASP A 94 -7.62 -14.69 -5.33
N GLY A 95 -7.02 -13.90 -6.22
CA GLY A 95 -7.71 -13.38 -7.40
C GLY A 95 -8.63 -12.21 -7.13
N ASN A 96 -8.78 -11.78 -5.89
CA ASN A 96 -9.63 -10.64 -5.55
C ASN A 96 -8.84 -9.35 -5.64
N LYS A 97 -9.11 -8.56 -6.67
CA LYS A 97 -8.36 -7.32 -6.96
C LYS A 97 -8.45 -6.28 -5.86
N LEU A 98 -9.43 -6.37 -4.98
CA LEU A 98 -9.61 -5.43 -3.88
C LEU A 98 -9.07 -5.94 -2.55
N HIS A 99 -8.53 -7.16 -2.51
CA HIS A 99 -7.96 -7.71 -1.30
C HIS A 99 -6.47 -7.35 -1.24
N CYS A 100 -6.16 -6.10 -0.89
CA CYS A 100 -4.82 -5.59 -0.81
C CYS A 100 -4.27 -5.75 0.60
N SER A 101 -3.70 -6.91 0.88
CA SER A 101 -3.03 -7.17 2.13
C SER A 101 -1.73 -7.89 1.81
N LEU A 102 -0.70 -7.66 2.62
CA LEU A 102 0.63 -8.21 2.36
C LEU A 102 0.58 -9.74 2.22
N THR A 103 -0.26 -10.41 3.01
CA THR A 103 -0.37 -11.86 2.96
C THR A 103 -1.06 -12.36 1.68
N ASN A 104 -1.70 -11.48 0.93
CA ASN A 104 -2.41 -11.83 -0.30
C ASN A 104 -1.73 -11.31 -1.56
N LEU A 105 -0.55 -10.71 -1.45
CA LEU A 105 0.13 -10.09 -2.58
C LEU A 105 1.49 -10.70 -2.78
N GLU A 106 1.92 -10.76 -4.04
CA GLU A 106 3.24 -11.27 -4.42
C GLU A 106 3.66 -10.70 -5.75
N TRP A 107 4.97 -10.66 -5.96
CA TRP A 107 5.53 -10.43 -7.30
C TRP A 107 5.56 -11.78 -8.02
N VAL A 108 5.04 -11.84 -9.22
CA VAL A 108 5.06 -13.09 -10.02
C VAL A 108 5.56 -12.83 -11.42
#